data_b4582ed75c304ea12a48abda73076bff
#
_entry.id   b4582ed75c304ea12a48abda73076bff
#
_cell.length_a   1.000
_cell.length_b   1.000
_cell.length_c   1.000
_cell.angle_alpha   90.00
_cell.angle_beta   90.00
_cell.angle_gamma   90.00
#
_symmetry.space_group_name_H-M   'P 1'
#
loop_
_entity.id
_entity.type
_entity.pdbx_description
1 polymer ?
#
loop_
_entity_poly.entity_id
_entity_poly.type
_entity_poly.pdbx_seq_one_letter_code
_entity_poly.pdbx_strand_id
1 'polypeptide(L)'
;DWECIIEKSARNEETLKKYVKSVYAALRVTEKYIANSYDYVECIVPEEIHFTTTQELEDRWPELSSSEREYEAAKEYGAIFLMKIGDLLASGQKHDGRAPDYDDWQLNGDIIVYYPVDDISLELSSMGIRVDEDSLASQLKKAGCEERANLPFQKAILDKKLPYTI
;
A
#
# COMPACT_ATOMS: atom_id res chain seq x y z
N ASP A 1 9.00 4.72 -11.37
CA ASP A 1 7.76 3.97 -11.56
C ASP A 1 8.11 2.61 -12.18
N TRP A 2 7.48 1.53 -11.73
CA TRP A 2 7.75 0.17 -12.18
C TRP A 2 6.49 -0.68 -12.12
N GLU A 3 6.43 -1.69 -12.93
CA GLU A 3 5.34 -2.66 -12.96
C GLU A 3 5.91 -4.03 -13.36
N CYS A 4 5.50 -5.09 -12.66
CA CYS A 4 5.97 -6.44 -12.90
C CYS A 4 4.79 -7.36 -13.24
N ILE A 5 4.92 -8.14 -14.32
CA ILE A 5 3.94 -9.16 -14.68
C ILE A 5 4.03 -10.33 -13.70
N ILE A 6 2.89 -10.79 -13.22
CA ILE A 6 2.75 -11.93 -12.33
C ILE A 6 1.72 -12.92 -12.89
N GLU A 7 1.79 -14.16 -12.42
CA GLU A 7 0.75 -15.15 -12.70
C GLU A 7 -0.52 -14.88 -11.87
N LYS A 8 -1.70 -15.29 -12.38
CA LYS A 8 -2.96 -15.13 -11.62
C LYS A 8 -2.87 -15.79 -10.23
N SER A 9 -2.25 -16.96 -10.13
CA SER A 9 -2.03 -17.68 -8.86
C SER A 9 -1.15 -16.93 -7.86
N ALA A 10 -0.36 -15.97 -8.33
CA ALA A 10 0.50 -15.12 -7.50
C ALA A 10 -0.20 -13.86 -6.98
N ARG A 11 -1.49 -13.64 -7.31
CA ARG A 11 -2.28 -12.54 -6.75
C ARG A 11 -2.69 -12.87 -5.29
N ASN A 12 -1.79 -12.62 -4.36
CA ASN A 12 -2.00 -12.87 -2.93
C ASN A 12 -1.08 -11.99 -2.07
N GLU A 13 -1.37 -11.93 -0.77
CA GLU A 13 -0.60 -11.12 0.20
C GLU A 13 0.88 -11.55 0.30
N GLU A 14 1.19 -12.82 0.12
CA GLU A 14 2.57 -13.32 0.21
C GLU A 14 3.43 -12.71 -0.91
N THR A 15 2.89 -12.68 -2.13
CA THR A 15 3.53 -12.03 -3.27
C THR A 15 3.68 -10.53 -3.03
N LEU A 16 2.63 -9.85 -2.57
CA LEU A 16 2.70 -8.43 -2.23
C LEU A 16 3.82 -8.17 -1.21
N LYS A 17 3.82 -8.87 -0.09
CA LYS A 17 4.83 -8.74 0.96
C LYS A 17 6.25 -9.02 0.47
N LYS A 18 6.43 -9.96 -0.46
CA LYS A 18 7.73 -10.23 -1.09
C LYS A 18 8.24 -9.02 -1.87
N TYR A 19 7.40 -8.41 -2.70
CA TYR A 19 7.79 -7.22 -3.47
C TYR A 19 8.02 -6.01 -2.57
N VAL A 20 7.19 -5.80 -1.55
CA VAL A 20 7.39 -4.76 -0.54
C VAL A 20 8.76 -4.89 0.12
N LYS A 21 9.13 -6.10 0.57
CA LYS A 21 10.46 -6.34 1.16
C LYS A 21 11.60 -6.03 0.19
N SER A 22 11.43 -6.29 -1.10
CA SER A 22 12.44 -5.98 -2.12
C SER A 22 12.62 -4.46 -2.30
N VAL A 23 11.52 -3.71 -2.39
CA VAL A 23 11.55 -2.24 -2.47
C VAL A 23 12.12 -1.64 -1.19
N TYR A 24 11.69 -2.13 -0.04
CA TYR A 24 12.18 -1.69 1.26
C TYR A 24 13.70 -1.92 1.43
N ALA A 25 14.20 -3.07 0.96
CA ALA A 25 15.64 -3.34 0.96
C ALA A 25 16.42 -2.33 0.09
N ALA A 26 15.86 -1.93 -1.06
CA ALA A 26 16.47 -0.91 -1.91
C ALA A 26 16.48 0.47 -1.22
N LEU A 27 15.42 0.85 -0.52
CA LEU A 27 15.37 2.08 0.27
C LEU A 27 16.47 2.09 1.36
N ARG A 28 16.62 1.00 2.11
CA ARG A 28 17.66 0.86 3.13
C ARG A 28 19.08 0.93 2.56
N VAL A 29 19.32 0.30 1.41
CA VAL A 29 20.63 0.36 0.74
C VAL A 29 20.93 1.80 0.30
N THR A 30 19.93 2.51 -0.23
CA THR A 30 20.05 3.91 -0.64
C THR A 30 20.37 4.81 0.56
N GLU A 31 19.64 4.65 1.67
CA GLU A 31 19.90 5.39 2.90
C GLU A 31 21.33 5.17 3.41
N LYS A 32 21.77 3.90 3.50
CA LYS A 32 23.15 3.57 3.91
C LYS A 32 24.20 4.18 2.98
N TYR A 33 23.95 4.18 1.67
CA TYR A 33 24.87 4.81 0.71
C TYR A 33 24.99 6.31 0.94
N ILE A 34 23.87 6.99 1.20
CA ILE A 34 23.84 8.42 1.51
C ILE A 34 24.57 8.70 2.84
N ALA A 35 24.25 7.94 3.89
CA ALA A 35 24.88 8.09 5.21
C ALA A 35 26.41 7.86 5.17
N ASN A 36 26.88 6.92 4.35
CA ASN A 36 28.32 6.73 4.13
C ASN A 36 28.99 7.86 3.35
N SER A 37 28.22 8.67 2.62
CA SER A 37 28.73 9.78 1.82
C SER A 37 28.68 11.13 2.56
N TYR A 38 27.87 11.23 3.62
CA TYR A 38 27.61 12.47 4.36
C TYR A 38 27.56 12.19 5.87
N ASP A 39 28.56 12.59 6.59
CA ASP A 39 28.75 12.32 8.03
C ASP A 39 27.62 12.82 8.96
N TYR A 40 26.80 13.75 8.47
CA TYR A 40 25.67 14.31 9.21
C TYR A 40 24.33 13.61 8.93
N VAL A 41 24.32 12.59 8.08
CA VAL A 41 23.12 11.80 7.77
C VAL A 41 23.12 10.53 8.60
N GLU A 42 22.11 10.36 9.43
CA GLU A 42 21.89 9.15 10.22
C GLU A 42 20.89 8.23 9.53
N CYS A 43 21.10 6.91 9.64
CA CYS A 43 20.13 5.93 9.17
C CYS A 43 18.96 5.86 10.15
N ILE A 44 17.74 6.09 9.66
CA ILE A 44 16.51 6.06 10.46
C ILE A 44 15.60 4.88 10.09
N VAL A 45 15.79 4.30 8.89
CA VAL A 45 14.95 3.20 8.38
C VAL A 45 15.33 1.90 9.11
N PRO A 46 14.42 1.27 9.87
CA PRO A 46 14.71 0.06 10.64
C PRO A 46 15.07 -1.13 9.76
N GLU A 47 15.59 -2.19 10.39
CA GLU A 47 16.04 -3.38 9.66
C GLU A 47 14.88 -4.12 9.00
N GLU A 48 13.74 -4.20 9.67
CA GLU A 48 12.55 -4.86 9.18
C GLU A 48 11.37 -3.90 9.14
N ILE A 49 10.52 -4.04 8.12
CA ILE A 49 9.26 -3.34 7.99
C ILE A 49 8.15 -4.12 8.69
N HIS A 50 7.33 -3.45 9.48
CA HIS A 50 6.16 -4.04 10.11
C HIS A 50 4.95 -4.01 9.16
N PHE A 51 4.26 -5.16 9.01
CA PHE A 51 3.06 -5.27 8.19
C PHE A 51 1.82 -5.16 9.06
N THR A 52 0.94 -4.24 8.72
CA THR A 52 -0.34 -4.04 9.41
C THR A 52 -1.43 -3.67 8.39
N THR A 53 -2.69 -3.70 8.81
CA THR A 53 -3.83 -3.34 7.97
C THR A 53 -4.52 -2.09 8.51
N THR A 54 -5.26 -1.41 7.64
CA THR A 54 -6.08 -0.25 8.03
C THR A 54 -7.08 -0.59 9.14
N GLN A 55 -7.64 -1.83 9.13
CA GLN A 55 -8.56 -2.27 10.18
C GLN A 55 -7.85 -2.51 11.51
N GLU A 56 -6.65 -3.12 11.51
CA GLU A 56 -5.87 -3.31 12.75
C GLU A 56 -5.51 -1.96 13.40
N LEU A 57 -5.23 -0.93 12.59
CA LEU A 57 -5.00 0.41 13.12
C LEU A 57 -6.27 1.03 13.72
N GLU A 58 -7.42 0.86 13.07
CA GLU A 58 -8.71 1.32 13.62
C GLU A 58 -9.05 0.62 14.93
N ASP A 59 -8.90 -0.72 14.98
CA ASP A 59 -9.19 -1.52 16.17
C ASP A 59 -8.31 -1.11 17.36
N ARG A 60 -7.06 -0.72 17.07
CA ARG A 60 -6.10 -0.32 18.09
C ARG A 60 -6.30 1.12 18.58
N TRP A 61 -6.63 2.04 17.69
CA TRP A 61 -6.83 3.46 17.97
C TRP A 61 -8.14 3.98 17.37
N PRO A 62 -9.30 3.53 17.87
CA PRO A 62 -10.59 3.85 17.26
C PRO A 62 -10.92 5.34 17.26
N GLU A 63 -10.41 6.09 18.24
CA GLU A 63 -10.67 7.52 18.41
C GLU A 63 -9.76 8.44 17.57
N LEU A 64 -8.67 7.88 17.00
CA LEU A 64 -7.73 8.66 16.20
C LEU A 64 -8.18 8.73 14.73
N SER A 65 -7.81 9.81 14.07
CA SER A 65 -7.93 9.93 12.61
C SER A 65 -6.97 8.97 11.88
N SER A 66 -7.19 8.75 10.59
CA SER A 66 -6.32 7.89 9.76
C SER A 66 -4.85 8.29 9.85
N SER A 67 -4.56 9.59 9.67
CA SER A 67 -3.18 10.11 9.72
C SER A 67 -2.56 9.98 11.11
N GLU A 68 -3.34 10.16 12.19
CA GLU A 68 -2.83 9.95 13.55
C GLU A 68 -2.55 8.48 13.82
N ARG A 69 -3.38 7.55 13.31
CA ARG A 69 -3.13 6.10 13.38
C ARG A 69 -1.84 5.71 12.67
N GLU A 70 -1.62 6.24 11.46
CA GLU A 70 -0.38 6.04 10.69
C GLU A 70 0.84 6.56 11.45
N TYR A 71 0.74 7.76 12.01
CA TYR A 71 1.81 8.37 12.79
C TYR A 71 2.17 7.51 14.01
N GLU A 72 1.17 7.10 14.81
CA GLU A 72 1.40 6.28 16.00
C GLU A 72 2.03 4.92 15.64
N ALA A 73 1.53 4.28 14.59
CA ALA A 73 2.09 3.01 14.13
C ALA A 73 3.51 3.17 13.57
N ALA A 74 3.75 4.19 12.74
CA ALA A 74 5.09 4.45 12.22
C ALA A 74 6.08 4.81 13.33
N LYS A 75 5.66 5.59 14.32
CA LYS A 75 6.47 5.96 15.50
C LYS A 75 6.84 4.74 16.36
N GLU A 76 5.91 3.80 16.53
CA GLU A 76 6.15 2.58 17.33
C GLU A 76 7.09 1.61 16.62
N TYR A 77 6.89 1.36 15.33
CA TYR A 77 7.62 0.33 14.57
C TYR A 77 8.80 0.89 13.77
N GLY A 78 8.92 2.21 13.65
CA GLY A 78 9.89 2.91 12.81
C GLY A 78 9.53 2.90 11.32
N ALA A 79 8.99 1.79 10.82
CA ALA A 79 8.48 1.66 9.45
C ALA A 79 7.35 0.62 9.38
N ILE A 80 6.28 0.95 8.67
CA ILE A 80 5.15 0.07 8.43
C ILE A 80 4.87 -0.07 6.93
N PHE A 81 4.30 -1.22 6.55
CA PHE A 81 3.55 -1.35 5.31
C PHE A 81 2.07 -1.46 5.68
N LEU A 82 1.35 -0.38 5.46
CA LEU A 82 -0.08 -0.29 5.77
C LEU A 82 -0.88 -0.87 4.61
N MET A 83 -1.55 -2.00 4.86
CA MET A 83 -2.28 -2.76 3.84
C MET A 83 -3.79 -2.50 3.85
N LYS A 84 -4.45 -2.91 2.74
CA LYS A 84 -5.92 -2.95 2.57
C LYS A 84 -6.56 -1.58 2.61
N ILE A 85 -6.00 -0.65 1.84
CA ILE A 85 -6.52 0.71 1.70
C ILE A 85 -7.60 0.74 0.60
N GLY A 86 -8.73 1.44 0.85
CA GLY A 86 -9.78 1.73 -0.13
C GLY A 86 -11.16 1.22 0.21
N ASP A 87 -11.28 0.09 0.91
CA ASP A 87 -12.58 -0.44 1.38
C ASP A 87 -13.05 0.27 2.66
N LEU A 88 -14.30 0.01 3.03
CA LEU A 88 -14.85 0.50 4.29
C LEU A 88 -14.30 -0.32 5.47
N LEU A 89 -13.96 0.36 6.53
CA LEU A 89 -13.59 -0.22 7.82
C LEU A 89 -14.85 -0.64 8.60
N ALA A 90 -14.68 -1.31 9.72
CA ALA A 90 -15.77 -1.76 10.59
C ALA A 90 -16.65 -0.59 11.10
N SER A 91 -16.08 0.60 11.26
CA SER A 91 -16.81 1.83 11.56
C SER A 91 -17.72 2.33 10.44
N GLY A 92 -17.60 1.79 9.22
CA GLY A 92 -18.27 2.28 8.03
C GLY A 92 -17.59 3.46 7.35
N GLN A 93 -16.42 3.86 7.82
CA GLN A 93 -15.59 4.89 7.19
C GLN A 93 -14.45 4.27 6.39
N LYS A 94 -13.84 5.03 5.50
CA LYS A 94 -12.60 4.63 4.84
C LYS A 94 -11.40 5.13 5.63
N HIS A 95 -10.31 4.36 5.60
CA HIS A 95 -9.04 4.85 6.09
C HIS A 95 -8.52 5.96 5.19
N ASP A 96 -8.43 5.68 3.90
CA ASP A 96 -8.08 6.63 2.85
C ASP A 96 -8.74 6.24 1.52
N GLY A 97 -8.69 7.15 0.53
CA GLY A 97 -9.23 6.96 -0.80
C GLY A 97 -8.27 6.16 -1.70
N ARG A 98 -8.82 5.14 -2.39
CA ARG A 98 -8.12 4.46 -3.50
C ARG A 98 -9.05 4.38 -4.70
N ALA A 99 -8.50 4.58 -5.90
CA ALA A 99 -9.25 4.38 -7.13
C ALA A 99 -9.78 2.94 -7.19
N PRO A 100 -11.06 2.72 -7.53
CA PRO A 100 -11.65 1.39 -7.54
C PRO A 100 -11.24 0.54 -8.73
N ASP A 101 -10.53 1.09 -9.68
CA ASP A 101 -10.20 0.48 -10.97
C ASP A 101 -8.69 0.45 -11.27
N TYR A 102 -7.87 0.49 -10.24
CA TYR A 102 -6.42 0.41 -10.38
C TYR A 102 -5.84 -0.71 -9.50
N ASP A 103 -5.66 -0.48 -8.21
CA ASP A 103 -5.18 -1.50 -7.28
C ASP A 103 -6.33 -2.29 -6.66
N ASP A 104 -6.10 -3.59 -6.43
CA ASP A 104 -6.97 -4.41 -5.61
C ASP A 104 -6.90 -3.91 -4.15
N TRP A 105 -8.06 -3.50 -3.60
CA TRP A 105 -8.13 -2.95 -2.24
C TRP A 105 -7.72 -3.94 -1.14
N GLN A 106 -7.70 -5.23 -1.44
CA GLN A 106 -7.23 -6.24 -0.51
C GLN A 106 -5.73 -6.56 -0.68
N LEU A 107 -5.10 -6.09 -1.75
CA LEU A 107 -3.74 -6.42 -2.16
C LEU A 107 -2.91 -5.16 -2.48
N ASN A 108 -3.09 -4.09 -1.73
CA ASN A 108 -2.35 -2.84 -1.85
C ASN A 108 -1.83 -2.37 -0.49
N GLY A 109 -1.05 -1.32 -0.51
CA GLY A 109 -0.63 -0.61 0.69
C GLY A 109 0.47 0.40 0.44
N ASP A 110 0.86 1.08 1.52
CA ASP A 110 1.84 2.14 1.51
C ASP A 110 2.98 1.85 2.48
N ILE A 111 4.22 2.13 2.05
CA ILE A 111 5.39 2.14 2.92
C ILE A 111 5.42 3.49 3.62
N ILE A 112 5.22 3.49 4.94
CA ILE A 112 5.23 4.68 5.79
C ILE A 112 6.36 4.54 6.80
N VAL A 113 7.21 5.56 6.91
CA VAL A 113 8.36 5.60 7.81
C VAL A 113 8.21 6.76 8.78
N TYR A 114 8.56 6.53 10.05
CA TYR A 114 8.67 7.60 11.02
C TYR A 114 9.94 8.40 10.77
N TYR A 115 9.81 9.71 10.62
CA TYR A 115 10.92 10.65 10.47
C TYR A 115 11.13 11.45 11.76
N PRO A 116 12.13 11.08 12.58
CA PRO A 116 12.27 11.62 13.94
C PRO A 116 12.74 13.08 13.97
N VAL A 117 13.31 13.60 12.87
CA VAL A 117 13.83 14.99 12.85
C VAL A 117 12.67 16.00 12.93
N ASP A 118 11.59 15.74 12.20
CA ASP A 118 10.40 16.60 12.16
C ASP A 118 9.23 16.02 12.97
N ASP A 119 9.41 14.85 13.59
CA ASP A 119 8.38 14.11 14.35
C ASP A 119 7.11 13.85 13.52
N ILE A 120 7.29 13.28 12.31
CA ILE A 120 6.21 12.99 11.36
C ILE A 120 6.29 11.57 10.82
N SER A 121 5.17 11.08 10.26
CA SER A 121 5.14 9.92 9.38
C SER A 121 5.25 10.37 7.92
N LEU A 122 6.06 9.65 7.14
CA LEU A 122 6.27 9.92 5.71
C LEU A 122 5.90 8.69 4.88
N GLU A 123 4.97 8.85 3.96
CA GLU A 123 4.73 7.87 2.90
C GLU A 123 5.89 7.94 1.87
N LEU A 124 6.61 6.84 1.72
CA LEU A 124 7.74 6.73 0.80
C LEU A 124 7.38 6.04 -0.51
N SER A 125 6.40 5.15 -0.49
CA SER A 125 5.99 4.38 -1.68
C SER A 125 4.60 3.82 -1.49
N SER A 126 3.80 3.90 -2.55
CA SER A 126 2.53 3.22 -2.67
C SER A 126 2.67 2.08 -3.69
N MET A 127 2.11 0.91 -3.38
CA MET A 127 2.17 -0.23 -4.29
C MET A 127 1.01 -1.19 -4.07
N GLY A 128 0.67 -1.95 -5.12
CA GLY A 128 -0.41 -2.93 -5.05
C GLY A 128 -0.42 -3.87 -6.24
N ILE A 129 -1.04 -5.02 -6.04
CA ILE A 129 -1.42 -5.90 -7.13
C ILE A 129 -2.65 -5.29 -7.80
N ARG A 130 -2.58 -5.13 -9.13
CA ARG A 130 -3.66 -4.51 -9.91
C ARG A 130 -4.93 -5.35 -9.82
N VAL A 131 -6.08 -4.69 -10.01
CA VAL A 131 -7.37 -5.38 -10.07
C VAL A 131 -7.39 -6.46 -11.16
N ASP A 132 -8.07 -7.56 -10.86
CA ASP A 132 -8.51 -8.53 -11.87
C ASP A 132 -9.99 -8.34 -12.22
N GLU A 133 -10.53 -9.23 -13.02
CA GLU A 133 -11.93 -9.16 -13.46
C GLU A 133 -12.93 -9.20 -12.29
N ASP A 134 -12.61 -9.92 -11.21
CA ASP A 134 -13.50 -10.11 -10.06
C ASP A 134 -13.41 -8.93 -9.08
N SER A 135 -12.19 -8.52 -8.72
CA SER A 135 -11.96 -7.38 -7.83
C SER A 135 -12.39 -6.07 -8.48
N LEU A 136 -12.13 -5.87 -9.78
CA LEU A 136 -12.60 -4.69 -10.50
C LEU A 136 -14.12 -4.55 -10.46
N ALA A 137 -14.86 -5.62 -10.82
CA ALA A 137 -16.32 -5.59 -10.81
C ALA A 137 -16.88 -5.31 -9.40
N SER A 138 -16.29 -5.93 -8.37
CA SER A 138 -16.67 -5.73 -6.98
C SER A 138 -16.41 -4.30 -6.51
N GLN A 139 -15.21 -3.76 -6.79
CA GLN A 139 -14.80 -2.43 -6.34
C GLN A 139 -15.57 -1.31 -7.04
N LEU A 140 -15.84 -1.43 -8.35
CA LEU A 140 -16.69 -0.47 -9.08
C LEU A 140 -18.09 -0.41 -8.49
N LYS A 141 -18.67 -1.57 -8.16
CA LYS A 141 -19.99 -1.65 -7.52
C LYS A 141 -19.99 -1.01 -6.13
N LYS A 142 -18.99 -1.32 -5.28
CA LYS A 142 -18.84 -0.73 -3.95
C LYS A 142 -18.65 0.79 -3.99
N ALA A 143 -17.98 1.29 -5.03
CA ALA A 143 -17.74 2.72 -5.25
C ALA A 143 -18.90 3.44 -5.93
N GLY A 144 -19.93 2.71 -6.41
CA GLY A 144 -21.08 3.30 -7.13
C GLY A 144 -20.70 3.94 -8.45
N CYS A 145 -19.74 3.36 -9.18
CA CYS A 145 -19.23 3.87 -10.45
C CYS A 145 -19.09 2.75 -11.51
N GLU A 146 -20.10 1.86 -11.58
CA GLU A 146 -20.13 0.70 -12.49
C GLU A 146 -20.02 1.11 -13.96
N GLU A 147 -20.41 2.32 -14.34
CA GLU A 147 -20.26 2.85 -15.69
C GLU A 147 -18.81 2.84 -16.19
N ARG A 148 -17.83 2.93 -15.26
CA ARG A 148 -16.40 2.88 -15.60
C ARG A 148 -15.96 1.54 -16.19
N ALA A 149 -16.73 0.47 -15.99
CA ALA A 149 -16.53 -0.83 -16.64
C ALA A 149 -16.53 -0.75 -18.17
N ASN A 150 -17.16 0.29 -18.75
CA ASN A 150 -17.22 0.51 -20.19
C ASN A 150 -16.00 1.25 -20.76
N LEU A 151 -15.11 1.77 -19.92
CA LEU A 151 -13.89 2.40 -20.37
C LEU A 151 -12.94 1.35 -20.99
N PRO A 152 -12.13 1.73 -22.00
CA PRO A 152 -11.35 0.77 -22.78
C PRO A 152 -10.42 -0.12 -21.93
N PHE A 153 -9.74 0.48 -20.94
CA PHE A 153 -8.80 -0.24 -20.08
C PHE A 153 -9.54 -1.22 -19.16
N GLN A 154 -10.57 -0.77 -18.45
CA GLN A 154 -11.37 -1.58 -17.54
C GLN A 154 -12.07 -2.73 -18.29
N LYS A 155 -12.58 -2.44 -19.47
CA LYS A 155 -13.16 -3.47 -20.34
C LYS A 155 -12.12 -4.53 -20.75
N ALA A 156 -10.89 -4.14 -21.03
CA ALA A 156 -9.84 -5.09 -21.37
C ALA A 156 -9.47 -6.01 -20.18
N ILE A 157 -9.53 -5.50 -18.92
CA ILE A 157 -9.37 -6.32 -17.72
C ILE A 157 -10.53 -7.33 -17.62
N LEU A 158 -11.77 -6.88 -17.71
CA LEU A 158 -12.95 -7.74 -17.63
C LEU A 158 -12.97 -8.82 -18.72
N ASP A 159 -12.48 -8.50 -19.92
CA ASP A 159 -12.34 -9.43 -21.04
C ASP A 159 -11.09 -10.34 -20.92
N LYS A 160 -10.30 -10.23 -19.84
CA LYS A 160 -9.05 -10.98 -19.58
C LYS A 160 -8.00 -10.82 -20.68
N LYS A 161 -7.90 -9.62 -21.25
CA LYS A 161 -6.96 -9.30 -22.33
C LYS A 161 -5.64 -8.71 -21.85
N LEU A 162 -5.56 -8.35 -20.56
CA LEU A 162 -4.37 -7.77 -19.96
C LEU A 162 -3.69 -8.79 -19.02
N PRO A 163 -2.35 -8.72 -18.87
CA PRO A 163 -1.65 -9.51 -17.88
C PRO A 163 -2.02 -9.04 -16.45
N TYR A 164 -1.86 -9.92 -15.47
CA TYR A 164 -1.89 -9.54 -14.07
C TYR A 164 -0.56 -8.89 -13.70
N THR A 165 -0.59 -7.81 -12.93
CA THR A 165 0.61 -7.03 -12.58
C THR A 165 0.60 -6.57 -11.12
N ILE A 166 1.78 -6.23 -10.64
CA ILE A 166 2.05 -5.59 -9.37
C ILE A 166 2.99 -4.42 -9.59
#